data_a92f0aabc1ab8963c65807ffca1979fb
#
_entry.id   a92f0aabc1ab8963c65807ffca1979fb
#
_cell.length_a   1.000
_cell.length_b   1.000
_cell.length_c   1.000
_cell.angle_alpha   90.00
_cell.angle_beta   90.00
_cell.angle_gamma   90.00
#
_symmetry.space_group_name_H-M   'P 1'
#
loop_
_entity.id
_entity.type
_entity.pdbx_description
1 polymer ?
#
loop_
_entity_poly.entity_id
_entity_poly.type
_entity_poly.pdbx_seq_one_letter_code
_entity_poly.pdbx_strand_id
1 'polypeptide(L)'
;LPTEEENEIDSLIAAGDEISLRAALEVQSDHPEGVLALADLLVQDGRIEEGLALLERVPESTESRRIAATARTSDSSGESDEVDAELEDLLSKVKNDDEARQRFIDLLEVMGPEDPRTGEWRRKLSTALF
;
A
#
# COMPACT_ATOMS: atom_id res chain seq x y z
N LEU A 1 -10.88 9.90 -30.27
CA LEU A 1 -9.43 9.82 -30.37
C LEU A 1 -8.79 10.50 -29.16
N PRO A 2 -7.72 9.92 -28.59
CA PRO A 2 -7.05 10.57 -27.47
C PRO A 2 -6.40 11.88 -27.92
N THR A 3 -6.40 12.85 -27.02
CA THR A 3 -5.76 14.14 -27.24
C THR A 3 -4.24 14.02 -27.10
N GLU A 4 -3.51 15.05 -27.55
CA GLU A 4 -2.06 15.09 -27.35
C GLU A 4 -1.68 15.03 -25.86
N GLU A 5 -2.47 15.69 -25.01
CA GLU A 5 -2.26 15.64 -23.55
C GLU A 5 -2.44 14.23 -23.00
N GLU A 6 -3.49 13.51 -23.43
CA GLU A 6 -3.72 12.14 -23.00
C GLU A 6 -2.59 11.22 -23.44
N ASN A 7 -2.11 11.37 -24.68
CA ASN A 7 -0.97 10.61 -25.19
C ASN A 7 0.31 10.92 -24.42
N GLU A 8 0.53 12.20 -24.07
CA GLU A 8 1.68 12.63 -23.31
C GLU A 8 1.64 12.02 -21.90
N ILE A 9 0.48 12.08 -21.23
CA ILE A 9 0.29 11.49 -19.91
C ILE A 9 0.55 9.99 -19.95
N ASP A 10 -0.03 9.28 -20.91
CA ASP A 10 0.15 7.85 -21.04
C ASP A 10 1.62 7.47 -21.25
N SER A 11 2.33 8.24 -22.07
CA SER A 11 3.76 8.03 -22.29
C SER A 11 4.60 8.25 -21.04
N LEU A 12 4.27 9.27 -20.25
CA LEU A 12 4.95 9.58 -19.00
C LEU A 12 4.71 8.49 -17.97
N ILE A 13 3.48 8.02 -17.85
CA ILE A 13 3.14 6.92 -16.93
C ILE A 13 3.84 5.64 -17.36
N ALA A 14 3.90 5.35 -18.65
CA ALA A 14 4.57 4.17 -19.18
C ALA A 14 6.08 4.19 -18.89
N ALA A 15 6.70 5.37 -18.86
CA ALA A 15 8.11 5.53 -18.49
C ALA A 15 8.38 5.10 -17.05
N GLY A 16 7.45 5.36 -16.15
CA GLY A 16 7.45 4.81 -14.80
C GLY A 16 8.43 5.38 -13.80
N ASP A 17 9.25 6.34 -14.18
CA ASP A 17 10.18 7.00 -13.27
C ASP A 17 9.53 8.20 -12.57
N GLU A 18 10.11 8.62 -11.47
CA GLU A 18 9.55 9.70 -10.65
C GLU A 18 9.38 11.00 -11.44
N ILE A 19 10.36 11.40 -12.21
CA ILE A 19 10.32 12.65 -12.97
C ILE A 19 9.18 12.61 -13.98
N SER A 20 9.05 11.51 -14.71
CA SER A 20 7.97 11.35 -15.70
C SER A 20 6.59 11.31 -15.04
N LEU A 21 6.46 10.61 -13.92
CA LEU A 21 5.19 10.52 -13.20
C LEU A 21 4.78 11.88 -12.62
N ARG A 22 5.72 12.65 -12.08
CA ARG A 22 5.45 14.01 -11.61
C ARG A 22 5.03 14.92 -12.76
N ALA A 23 5.66 14.80 -13.92
CA ALA A 23 5.28 15.55 -15.12
C ALA A 23 3.86 15.21 -15.56
N ALA A 24 3.49 13.94 -15.51
CA ALA A 24 2.11 13.52 -15.83
C ALA A 24 1.10 14.18 -14.87
N LEU A 25 1.43 14.26 -13.58
CA LEU A 25 0.56 14.89 -12.60
C LEU A 25 0.55 16.42 -12.66
N GLU A 26 1.54 17.03 -13.29
CA GLU A 26 1.47 18.47 -13.60
C GLU A 26 0.41 18.76 -14.67
N VAL A 27 0.21 17.82 -15.59
CA VAL A 27 -0.84 17.93 -16.62
C VAL A 27 -2.21 17.62 -16.02
N GLN A 28 -2.30 16.53 -15.25
CA GLN A 28 -3.55 16.12 -14.61
C GLN A 28 -3.25 15.58 -13.19
N SER A 29 -3.46 16.43 -12.19
CA SER A 29 -3.02 16.16 -10.81
C SER A 29 -3.76 15.01 -10.12
N ASP A 30 -4.95 14.65 -10.60
CA ASP A 30 -5.77 13.58 -10.04
C ASP A 30 -5.88 12.34 -10.94
N HIS A 31 -4.96 12.21 -11.90
CA HIS A 31 -4.96 11.05 -12.81
C HIS A 31 -4.74 9.76 -12.00
N PRO A 32 -5.71 8.81 -12.00
CA PRO A 32 -5.64 7.65 -11.10
C PRO A 32 -4.39 6.80 -11.29
N GLU A 33 -4.06 6.45 -12.52
CA GLU A 33 -2.88 5.62 -12.79
C GLU A 33 -1.59 6.34 -12.41
N GLY A 34 -1.49 7.63 -12.72
CA GLY A 34 -0.32 8.43 -12.38
C GLY A 34 -0.14 8.58 -10.88
N VAL A 35 -1.22 8.86 -10.16
CA VAL A 35 -1.20 9.00 -8.69
C VAL A 35 -0.78 7.69 -8.05
N LEU A 36 -1.40 6.57 -8.44
CA LEU A 36 -1.10 5.26 -7.86
C LEU A 36 0.34 4.84 -8.16
N ALA A 37 0.81 5.03 -9.38
CA ALA A 37 2.18 4.67 -9.75
C ALA A 37 3.21 5.49 -8.98
N LEU A 38 3.00 6.80 -8.85
CA LEU A 38 3.93 7.66 -8.10
C LEU A 38 3.88 7.36 -6.61
N ALA A 39 2.68 7.17 -6.05
CA ALA A 39 2.53 6.82 -4.64
C ALA A 39 3.26 5.52 -4.29
N ASP A 40 3.11 4.50 -5.13
CA ASP A 40 3.80 3.21 -4.93
C ASP A 40 5.32 3.39 -4.98
N LEU A 41 5.82 4.14 -5.96
CA LEU A 41 7.24 4.42 -6.09
C LEU A 41 7.80 5.16 -4.87
N LEU A 42 7.08 6.17 -4.38
CA LEU A 42 7.49 6.94 -3.21
C LEU A 42 7.52 6.09 -1.94
N VAL A 43 6.51 5.24 -1.76
CA VAL A 43 6.46 4.31 -0.63
C VAL A 43 7.64 3.35 -0.67
N GLN A 44 7.96 2.80 -1.82
CA GLN A 44 9.10 1.89 -1.97
C GLN A 44 10.43 2.60 -1.71
N ASP A 45 10.51 3.89 -2.02
CA ASP A 45 11.70 4.71 -1.80
C ASP A 45 11.83 5.20 -0.35
N GLY A 46 10.86 4.93 0.50
CA GLY A 46 10.84 5.35 1.90
C GLY A 46 10.20 6.70 2.16
N ARG A 47 9.68 7.37 1.14
CA ARG A 47 8.99 8.66 1.27
C ARG A 47 7.50 8.44 1.54
N ILE A 48 7.22 7.92 2.71
CA ILE A 48 5.91 7.37 3.08
C ILE A 48 4.82 8.45 3.14
N GLU A 49 5.08 9.56 3.82
CA GLU A 49 4.10 10.62 3.99
C GLU A 49 3.67 11.22 2.66
N GLU A 50 4.63 11.42 1.76
CA GLU A 50 4.37 11.94 0.42
C GLU A 50 3.52 10.97 -0.40
N GLY A 51 3.83 9.68 -0.34
CA GLY A 51 3.05 8.64 -1.01
C GLY A 51 1.62 8.57 -0.50
N LEU A 52 1.43 8.61 0.82
CA LEU A 52 0.09 8.58 1.42
C LEU A 52 -0.73 9.82 1.05
N ALA A 53 -0.10 11.00 1.00
CA ALA A 53 -0.77 12.23 0.61
C ALA A 53 -1.29 12.15 -0.84
N LEU A 54 -0.53 11.52 -1.73
CA LEU A 54 -0.96 11.32 -3.11
C LEU A 54 -2.20 10.43 -3.21
N LEU A 55 -2.28 9.39 -2.39
CA LEU A 55 -3.43 8.48 -2.41
C LEU A 55 -4.75 9.17 -2.06
N GLU A 56 -4.71 10.27 -1.34
CA GLU A 56 -5.91 11.05 -1.01
C GLU A 56 -6.53 11.73 -2.24
N ARG A 57 -5.79 11.86 -3.32
CA ARG A 57 -6.27 12.50 -4.56
C ARG A 57 -7.19 11.63 -5.39
N VAL A 58 -7.24 10.33 -5.12
CA VAL A 58 -8.01 9.36 -5.91
C VAL A 58 -8.96 8.58 -5.01
N PRO A 59 -10.06 8.04 -5.57
CA PRO A 59 -10.97 7.18 -4.79
C PRO A 59 -10.25 5.93 -4.29
N GLU A 60 -10.69 5.44 -3.14
CA GLU A 60 -10.15 4.22 -2.57
C GLU A 60 -10.40 3.04 -3.51
N SER A 61 -9.36 2.24 -3.73
CA SER A 61 -9.40 1.06 -4.58
C SER A 61 -8.58 -0.05 -3.93
N THR A 62 -8.64 -1.26 -4.50
CA THR A 62 -7.81 -2.37 -4.03
C THR A 62 -6.34 -2.01 -4.08
N GLU A 63 -5.91 -1.36 -5.16
CA GLU A 63 -4.52 -0.96 -5.32
C GLU A 63 -4.11 0.13 -4.34
N SER A 64 -4.95 1.16 -4.16
CA SER A 64 -4.64 2.23 -3.20
C SER A 64 -4.56 1.70 -1.77
N ARG A 65 -5.43 0.76 -1.41
CA ARG A 65 -5.38 0.10 -0.09
C ARG A 65 -4.11 -0.72 0.08
N ARG A 66 -3.68 -1.42 -0.96
CA ARG A 66 -2.43 -2.20 -0.93
C ARG A 66 -1.23 -1.28 -0.72
N ILE A 67 -1.17 -0.18 -1.44
CA ILE A 67 -0.07 0.80 -1.31
C ILE A 67 -0.08 1.41 0.09
N ALA A 68 -1.25 1.79 0.59
CA ALA A 68 -1.38 2.34 1.94
C ALA A 68 -0.96 1.34 3.01
N ALA A 69 -1.33 0.08 2.86
CA ALA A 69 -0.92 -0.98 3.78
C ALA A 69 0.60 -1.17 3.77
N THR A 70 1.22 -1.17 2.60
CA THR A 70 2.68 -1.22 2.46
C THR A 70 3.34 -0.04 3.15
N ALA A 71 2.77 1.16 2.98
CA ALA A 71 3.29 2.37 3.62
C ALA A 71 3.25 2.27 5.15
N ARG A 72 2.14 1.79 5.70
CA ARG A 72 1.99 1.65 7.16
C ARG A 72 2.92 0.61 7.75
N THR A 73 3.32 -0.39 6.98
CA THR A 73 4.19 -1.47 7.45
C THR A 73 5.66 -1.28 7.10
N SER A 74 6.01 -0.21 6.41
CA SER A 74 7.37 0.01 5.92
C SER A 74 8.40 0.20 7.04
N ASP A 75 7.96 0.65 8.21
CA ASP A 75 8.83 0.80 9.37
C ASP A 75 9.20 -0.54 10.00
N SER A 76 8.44 -1.58 9.69
CA SER A 76 8.77 -2.95 10.06
C SER A 76 9.43 -3.65 8.88
N SER A 77 10.56 -3.13 8.44
CA SER A 77 11.34 -3.67 7.34
C SER A 77 11.72 -5.11 7.66
N GLY A 78 10.83 -5.98 7.34
CA GLY A 78 10.90 -7.22 7.91
C GLY A 78 11.59 -8.27 7.14
N GLU A 79 12.50 -8.87 7.78
CA GLU A 79 12.75 -10.26 7.58
C GLU A 79 11.51 -11.00 8.09
N SER A 80 11.24 -12.18 7.53
CA SER A 80 10.06 -12.99 7.86
C SER A 80 9.83 -13.18 9.36
N ASP A 81 10.91 -13.30 10.11
CA ASP A 81 10.85 -13.55 11.56
C ASP A 81 10.34 -12.33 12.34
N GLU A 82 10.69 -11.13 11.89
CA GLU A 82 10.22 -9.89 12.53
C GLU A 82 8.72 -9.70 12.30
N VAL A 83 8.25 -10.00 11.10
CA VAL A 83 6.82 -9.92 10.77
C VAL A 83 6.03 -10.91 11.61
N ASP A 84 6.49 -12.13 11.73
CA ASP A 84 5.82 -13.16 12.55
C ASP A 84 5.78 -12.75 14.02
N ALA A 85 6.86 -12.19 14.55
CA ALA A 85 6.91 -11.71 15.92
C ALA A 85 5.93 -10.56 16.15
N GLU A 86 5.84 -9.62 15.20
CA GLU A 86 4.89 -8.51 15.28
C GLU A 86 3.45 -9.01 15.23
N LEU A 87 3.14 -9.96 14.33
CA LEU A 87 1.80 -10.53 14.22
C LEU A 87 1.40 -11.24 15.50
N GLU A 88 2.31 -11.97 16.14
CA GLU A 88 2.04 -12.66 17.40
C GLU A 88 1.74 -11.66 18.53
N ASP A 89 2.52 -10.59 18.62
CA ASP A 89 2.28 -9.53 19.61
C ASP A 89 0.93 -8.85 19.38
N LEU A 90 0.63 -8.51 18.13
CA LEU A 90 -0.65 -7.88 17.77
C LEU A 90 -1.83 -8.80 18.06
N LEU A 91 -1.66 -10.10 17.83
CA LEU A 91 -2.72 -11.09 18.04
C LEU A 91 -3.23 -11.06 19.48
N SER A 92 -2.35 -10.82 20.45
CA SER A 92 -2.74 -10.70 21.86
C SER A 92 -3.58 -9.46 22.15
N LYS A 93 -3.58 -8.48 21.26
CA LYS A 93 -4.22 -7.17 21.43
C LYS A 93 -5.44 -6.95 20.55
N VAL A 94 -5.63 -7.75 19.48
CA VAL A 94 -6.66 -7.47 18.46
C VAL A 94 -8.07 -7.44 19.01
N LYS A 95 -8.35 -8.17 20.06
CA LYS A 95 -9.68 -8.25 20.64
C LYS A 95 -10.11 -6.93 21.30
N ASN A 96 -9.17 -6.20 21.88
CA ASN A 96 -9.42 -4.98 22.65
C ASN A 96 -8.89 -3.70 21.99
N ASP A 97 -8.20 -3.81 20.88
CA ASP A 97 -7.53 -2.70 20.24
C ASP A 97 -7.76 -2.74 18.72
N ASP A 98 -8.56 -1.80 18.22
CA ASP A 98 -8.89 -1.70 16.80
C ASP A 98 -7.65 -1.35 15.96
N GLU A 99 -6.73 -0.56 16.50
CA GLU A 99 -5.48 -0.22 15.80
C GLU A 99 -4.60 -1.46 15.62
N ALA A 100 -4.52 -2.30 16.64
CA ALA A 100 -3.76 -3.55 16.55
C ALA A 100 -4.38 -4.48 15.50
N ARG A 101 -5.70 -4.56 15.45
CA ARG A 101 -6.40 -5.36 14.44
C ARG A 101 -6.13 -4.82 13.03
N GLN A 102 -6.21 -3.52 12.84
CA GLN A 102 -5.92 -2.91 11.54
C GLN A 102 -4.48 -3.17 11.11
N ARG A 103 -3.53 -3.01 12.01
CA ARG A 103 -2.13 -3.30 11.74
C ARG A 103 -1.92 -4.77 11.34
N PHE A 104 -2.59 -5.68 12.03
CA PHE A 104 -2.54 -7.11 11.73
C PHE A 104 -3.03 -7.39 10.31
N ILE A 105 -4.16 -6.81 9.94
CA ILE A 105 -4.74 -6.95 8.60
C ILE A 105 -3.81 -6.36 7.54
N ASP A 106 -3.23 -5.19 7.79
CA ASP A 106 -2.29 -4.55 6.87
C ASP A 106 -1.06 -5.44 6.61
N LEU A 107 -0.53 -6.07 7.65
CA LEU A 107 0.60 -6.99 7.51
C LEU A 107 0.23 -8.20 6.65
N LEU A 108 -0.97 -8.75 6.83
CA LEU A 108 -1.44 -9.86 6.00
C LEU A 108 -1.62 -9.45 4.53
N GLU A 109 -2.08 -8.25 4.27
CA GLU A 109 -2.22 -7.74 2.90
C GLU A 109 -0.86 -7.58 2.22
N VAL A 110 0.14 -7.13 2.95
CA VAL A 110 1.51 -6.99 2.44
C VAL A 110 2.11 -8.37 2.13
N MET A 111 1.88 -9.36 2.99
CA MET A 111 2.34 -10.73 2.77
C MET A 111 1.69 -11.35 1.52
N GLY A 112 0.43 -11.04 1.29
CA GLY A 112 -0.32 -11.52 0.14
C GLY A 112 -0.95 -12.91 0.33
N PRO A 113 -1.97 -13.24 -0.47
CA PRO A 113 -2.69 -14.51 -0.32
C PRO A 113 -1.89 -15.73 -0.72
N GLU A 114 -0.80 -15.55 -1.44
CA GLU A 114 0.05 -16.65 -1.88
C GLU A 114 1.02 -17.14 -0.79
N ASP A 115 1.25 -16.32 0.23
CA ASP A 115 2.10 -16.71 1.35
C ASP A 115 1.35 -17.71 2.23
N PRO A 116 1.91 -18.92 2.46
CA PRO A 116 1.23 -19.94 3.30
C PRO A 116 0.96 -19.45 4.73
N ARG A 117 1.77 -18.54 5.24
CA ARG A 117 1.58 -17.99 6.58
C ARG A 117 0.33 -17.12 6.69
N THR A 118 -0.09 -16.46 5.59
CA THR A 118 -1.27 -15.60 5.57
C THR A 118 -2.52 -16.36 6.01
N GLY A 119 -2.73 -17.56 5.49
CA GLY A 119 -3.87 -18.40 5.87
C GLY A 119 -3.84 -18.82 7.33
N GLU A 120 -2.66 -19.15 7.83
CA GLU A 120 -2.50 -19.54 9.25
C GLU A 120 -2.79 -18.37 10.18
N TRP A 121 -2.25 -17.20 9.89
CA TRP A 121 -2.48 -16.01 10.70
C TRP A 121 -3.93 -15.55 10.65
N ARG A 122 -4.61 -15.66 9.52
CA ARG A 122 -6.05 -15.38 9.41
C ARG A 122 -6.87 -16.27 10.32
N ARG A 123 -6.55 -17.55 10.37
CA ARG A 123 -7.23 -18.49 11.27
C ARG A 123 -6.99 -18.13 12.73
N LYS A 124 -5.78 -17.77 13.09
CA LYS A 124 -5.44 -17.33 14.45
C LYS A 124 -6.18 -16.04 14.81
N LEU A 125 -6.29 -15.09 13.87
CA LEU A 125 -7.05 -13.86 14.08
C LEU A 125 -8.52 -14.18 14.35
N SER A 126 -9.13 -15.02 13.54
CA SER A 126 -10.53 -15.43 13.70
C SER A 126 -10.76 -16.05 15.09
N THR A 127 -9.85 -16.93 15.51
CA THR A 127 -9.93 -17.55 16.84
C THR A 127 -9.79 -16.52 17.95
N ALA A 128 -8.92 -15.54 17.80
CA ALA A 128 -8.70 -14.49 18.81
C ALA A 128 -9.91 -13.55 18.94
N LEU A 129 -10.65 -13.30 17.85
CA LEU A 129 -11.82 -12.41 17.83
C LEU A 129 -13.09 -13.10 18.32
N PHE A 130 -13.16 -14.39 18.20
CA PHE A 130 -14.30 -15.22 18.56
C PHE A 130 -13.92 -16.28 19.60
#